data_3be2c7243917f171c72bb4e5385a5e60
#
_entry.id   3be2c7243917f171c72bb4e5385a5e60
#
_cell.length_a   1.000
_cell.length_b   1.000
_cell.length_c   1.000
_cell.angle_alpha   90.00
_cell.angle_beta   90.00
_cell.angle_gamma   90.00
#
_symmetry.space_group_name_H-M   'P 1'
#
loop_
_entity.id
_entity.type
_entity.pdbx_description
1 polymer ?
#
loop_
_entity_poly.entity_id
_entity_poly.type
_entity_poly.pdbx_seq_one_letter_code
_entity_poly.pdbx_strand_id
1 'polypeptide(L)'
;MKEYILNSDDFLVSQTDAKGIILFANDDFCKVAGYDIAELVGKSHNIVRHPDMPKVAFKDLWDTVKSGNIWSGYVKNSTKDGGFYWVYATVYPMYDTETNEQKYLSCRRKPSIQEIKEAQELYKTLN
;
A
#
# COMPACT_ATOMS: atom_id res chain seq x y z
N MET A 1 -14.58 14.78 2.80
CA MET A 1 -13.67 13.70 2.37
C MET A 1 -14.43 12.40 2.27
N LYS A 2 -14.36 11.75 1.13
CA LYS A 2 -15.17 10.56 0.85
C LYS A 2 -14.36 9.29 1.10
N GLU A 3 -14.90 8.39 1.91
CA GLU A 3 -14.30 7.07 2.09
C GLU A 3 -14.78 6.10 1.01
N TYR A 4 -13.85 5.41 0.36
CA TYR A 4 -14.15 4.29 -0.52
C TYR A 4 -14.02 2.99 0.29
N ILE A 5 -15.09 2.20 0.33
CA ILE A 5 -15.08 0.90 1.03
C ILE A 5 -14.83 -0.18 -0.01
N LEU A 6 -13.78 -0.97 0.16
CA LEU A 6 -13.48 -2.07 -0.75
C LEU A 6 -14.59 -3.11 -0.73
N ASN A 7 -14.81 -3.77 -1.85
CA ASN A 7 -15.64 -4.96 -1.91
C ASN A 7 -14.84 -6.15 -1.38
N SER A 8 -15.53 -7.18 -0.90
CA SER A 8 -14.88 -8.36 -0.30
C SER A 8 -13.99 -9.12 -1.29
N ASP A 9 -14.24 -8.98 -2.59
CA ASP A 9 -13.46 -9.63 -3.66
C ASP A 9 -12.42 -8.70 -4.30
N ASP A 10 -12.33 -7.44 -3.85
CA ASP A 10 -11.28 -6.54 -4.31
C ASP A 10 -9.91 -7.03 -3.82
N PHE A 11 -8.96 -7.10 -4.73
CA PHE A 11 -7.60 -7.52 -4.41
C PHE A 11 -6.62 -6.62 -5.15
N LEU A 12 -5.99 -5.69 -4.41
CA LEU A 12 -5.14 -4.65 -4.98
C LEU A 12 -3.69 -5.12 -4.97
N VAL A 13 -3.09 -5.24 -6.14
CA VAL A 13 -1.71 -5.71 -6.29
C VAL A 13 -0.87 -4.62 -6.95
N SER A 14 0.29 -4.36 -6.37
CA SER A 14 1.29 -3.48 -6.99
C SER A 14 2.69 -4.06 -6.81
N GLN A 15 3.58 -3.68 -7.71
CA GLN A 15 4.98 -4.05 -7.64
C GLN A 15 5.83 -2.79 -7.75
N THR A 16 6.86 -2.69 -6.91
CA THR A 16 7.79 -1.56 -6.94
C THR A 16 9.23 -2.04 -7.08
N ASP A 17 10.10 -1.14 -7.49
CA ASP A 17 11.55 -1.37 -7.42
C ASP A 17 12.05 -1.12 -5.99
N ALA A 18 13.37 -1.21 -5.80
CA ALA A 18 14.00 -1.02 -4.49
C ALA A 18 13.84 0.39 -3.93
N LYS A 19 13.52 1.36 -4.76
CA LYS A 19 13.31 2.76 -4.37
C LYS A 19 11.85 3.09 -4.10
N GLY A 20 10.94 2.13 -4.28
CA GLY A 20 9.52 2.35 -4.11
C GLY A 20 8.82 2.96 -5.33
N ILE A 21 9.46 2.92 -6.50
CA ILE A 21 8.85 3.37 -7.74
C ILE A 21 7.95 2.27 -8.29
N ILE A 22 6.72 2.61 -8.64
CA ILE A 22 5.72 1.67 -9.11
C ILE A 22 6.11 1.12 -10.48
N LEU A 23 6.19 -0.20 -10.59
CA LEU A 23 6.46 -0.90 -11.85
C LEU A 23 5.18 -1.49 -12.44
N PHE A 24 4.21 -1.82 -11.58
CA PHE A 24 2.95 -2.45 -11.97
C PHE A 24 1.89 -2.20 -10.92
N ALA A 25 0.64 -2.07 -11.36
CA ALA A 25 -0.55 -2.07 -10.51
C ALA A 25 -1.67 -2.76 -11.28
N ASN A 26 -2.45 -3.60 -10.59
CA ASN A 26 -3.55 -4.31 -11.25
C ASN A 26 -4.80 -3.42 -11.40
N ASP A 27 -5.80 -3.92 -12.11
CA ASP A 27 -7.03 -3.18 -12.40
C ASP A 27 -7.77 -2.77 -11.13
N ASP A 28 -7.84 -3.65 -10.13
CA ASP A 28 -8.49 -3.34 -8.86
C ASP A 28 -7.82 -2.17 -8.16
N PHE A 29 -6.48 -2.15 -8.15
CA PHE A 29 -5.73 -1.02 -7.58
C PHE A 29 -6.08 0.29 -8.29
N CYS A 30 -6.04 0.28 -9.62
CA CYS A 30 -6.34 1.46 -10.42
C CYS A 30 -7.77 1.94 -10.18
N LYS A 31 -8.73 1.02 -10.12
CA LYS A 31 -10.14 1.34 -9.89
C LYS A 31 -10.34 2.01 -8.52
N VAL A 32 -9.77 1.44 -7.47
CA VAL A 32 -9.95 1.95 -6.10
C VAL A 32 -9.22 3.26 -5.91
N ALA A 33 -7.97 3.36 -6.34
CA ALA A 33 -7.17 4.57 -6.18
C ALA A 33 -7.61 5.71 -7.10
N GLY A 34 -8.31 5.39 -8.19
CA GLY A 34 -8.81 6.39 -9.13
C GLY A 34 -7.79 6.86 -10.15
N TYR A 35 -6.74 6.10 -10.37
CA TYR A 35 -5.69 6.41 -11.35
C TYR A 35 -5.69 5.41 -12.49
N ASP A 36 -5.33 5.87 -13.70
CA ASP A 36 -4.97 4.96 -14.78
C ASP A 36 -3.59 4.37 -14.54
N ILE A 37 -3.31 3.20 -15.10
CA ILE A 37 -2.01 2.56 -14.94
C ILE A 37 -0.87 3.46 -15.42
N ALA A 38 -1.10 4.22 -16.50
CA ALA A 38 -0.10 5.14 -17.05
C ALA A 38 0.23 6.29 -16.08
N GLU A 39 -0.69 6.64 -15.19
CA GLU A 39 -0.45 7.66 -14.17
C GLU A 39 0.34 7.13 -12.97
N LEU A 40 0.35 5.82 -12.76
CA LEU A 40 0.98 5.17 -11.60
C LEU A 40 2.38 4.68 -11.90
N VAL A 41 2.60 4.03 -13.04
CA VAL A 41 3.91 3.46 -13.39
C VAL A 41 4.95 4.56 -13.51
N GLY A 42 6.09 4.38 -12.87
CA GLY A 42 7.17 5.36 -12.85
C GLY A 42 7.05 6.39 -11.73
N LYS A 43 5.98 6.38 -10.97
CA LYS A 43 5.78 7.29 -9.83
C LYS A 43 6.14 6.59 -8.53
N SER A 44 6.54 7.38 -7.53
CA SER A 44 6.70 6.88 -6.18
C SER A 44 5.37 6.36 -5.63
N HIS A 45 5.39 5.24 -4.91
CA HIS A 45 4.21 4.70 -4.25
C HIS A 45 3.59 5.69 -3.25
N ASN A 46 4.32 6.73 -2.86
CA ASN A 46 3.81 7.81 -2.02
C ASN A 46 2.63 8.57 -2.64
N ILE A 47 2.40 8.41 -3.96
CA ILE A 47 1.26 9.04 -4.64
C ILE A 47 -0.08 8.69 -3.98
N VAL A 48 -0.19 7.49 -3.37
CA VAL A 48 -1.41 7.05 -2.67
C VAL A 48 -1.29 7.12 -1.16
N ARG A 49 -0.17 7.60 -0.63
CA ARG A 49 0.04 7.67 0.82
C ARG A 49 -0.86 8.75 1.44
N HIS A 50 -1.63 8.36 2.47
CA HIS A 50 -2.47 9.32 3.20
C HIS A 50 -1.66 9.99 4.31
N PRO A 51 -1.82 11.31 4.50
CA PRO A 51 -1.04 12.04 5.52
C PRO A 51 -1.34 11.64 6.96
N ASP A 52 -2.49 10.99 7.22
CA ASP A 52 -2.83 10.50 8.56
C ASP A 52 -2.02 9.25 8.96
N MET A 53 -1.37 8.59 8.00
CA MET A 53 -0.53 7.43 8.34
C MET A 53 0.72 7.87 9.09
N PRO A 54 1.04 7.23 10.24
CA PRO A 54 2.24 7.59 10.99
C PRO A 54 3.50 7.21 10.21
N LYS A 55 4.50 8.08 10.26
CA LYS A 55 5.78 7.84 9.59
C LYS A 55 6.45 6.57 10.09
N VAL A 56 6.28 6.24 11.36
CA VAL A 56 6.87 5.05 11.97
C VAL A 56 6.32 3.76 11.36
N ALA A 57 5.07 3.76 10.90
CA ALA A 57 4.49 2.59 10.22
C ALA A 57 5.20 2.30 8.89
N PHE A 58 5.53 3.34 8.12
CA PHE A 58 6.28 3.18 6.88
C PHE A 58 7.74 2.82 7.14
N LYS A 59 8.33 3.38 8.19
CA LYS A 59 9.68 2.99 8.59
C LYS A 59 9.74 1.50 8.93
N ASP A 60 8.77 1.01 9.69
CA ASP A 60 8.67 -0.40 10.05
C ASP A 60 8.51 -1.28 8.80
N LEU A 61 7.65 -0.87 7.87
CA LEU A 61 7.47 -1.58 6.61
C LEU A 61 8.80 -1.71 5.85
N TRP A 62 9.47 -0.59 5.62
CA TRP A 62 10.72 -0.58 4.84
C TRP A 62 11.84 -1.32 5.54
N ASP A 63 12.01 -1.17 6.86
CA ASP A 63 13.02 -1.89 7.63
C ASP A 63 12.79 -3.40 7.54
N THR A 64 11.54 -3.83 7.62
CA THR A 64 11.16 -5.24 7.57
C THR A 64 11.47 -5.85 6.20
N VAL A 65 11.00 -5.23 5.10
CA VAL A 65 11.16 -5.81 3.77
C VAL A 65 12.58 -5.69 3.25
N LYS A 66 13.31 -4.65 3.64
CA LYS A 66 14.73 -4.51 3.28
C LYS A 66 15.60 -5.55 3.97
N SER A 67 15.17 -6.06 5.13
CA SER A 67 15.86 -7.15 5.82
C SER A 67 15.51 -8.54 5.27
N GLY A 68 14.65 -8.61 4.24
CA GLY A 68 14.26 -9.87 3.61
C GLY A 68 13.04 -10.52 4.22
N ASN A 69 12.31 -9.82 5.09
CA ASN A 69 11.12 -10.34 5.75
C ASN A 69 9.84 -9.81 5.14
N ILE A 70 8.74 -10.52 5.35
CA ILE A 70 7.40 -10.13 4.90
C ILE A 70 6.81 -9.19 5.94
N TRP A 71 6.22 -8.07 5.47
CA TRP A 71 5.52 -7.14 6.34
C TRP A 71 4.02 -7.23 6.10
N SER A 72 3.22 -7.13 7.17
CA SER A 72 1.76 -7.02 7.07
C SER A 72 1.27 -5.94 8.01
N GLY A 73 0.22 -5.22 7.58
CA GLY A 73 -0.37 -4.18 8.42
C GLY A 73 -1.52 -3.47 7.73
N TYR A 74 -2.20 -2.61 8.49
CA TYR A 74 -3.31 -1.82 8.00
C TYR A 74 -2.79 -0.49 7.48
N VAL A 75 -3.26 -0.10 6.30
CA VAL A 75 -2.80 1.12 5.63
C VAL A 75 -4.00 1.93 5.17
N LYS A 76 -3.97 3.22 5.48
CA LYS A 76 -4.91 4.20 4.95
C LYS A 76 -4.25 4.89 3.77
N ASN A 77 -4.91 4.86 2.62
CA ASN A 77 -4.40 5.45 1.39
C ASN A 77 -5.35 6.54 0.88
N SER A 78 -4.82 7.44 0.07
CA SER A 78 -5.59 8.50 -0.59
C SER A 78 -5.98 8.09 -2.00
N THR A 79 -7.14 8.57 -2.45
CA THR A 79 -7.57 8.45 -3.84
C THR A 79 -7.24 9.74 -4.58
N LYS A 80 -7.22 9.65 -5.93
CA LYS A 80 -6.93 10.80 -6.79
C LYS A 80 -7.90 11.97 -6.57
N ASP A 81 -9.17 11.66 -6.26
CA ASP A 81 -10.20 12.68 -6.07
C ASP A 81 -10.24 13.27 -4.66
N GLY A 82 -9.28 12.97 -3.82
CA GLY A 82 -9.18 13.52 -2.47
C GLY A 82 -9.87 12.70 -1.39
N GLY A 83 -10.37 11.52 -1.73
CA GLY A 83 -10.94 10.59 -0.77
C GLY A 83 -9.88 9.69 -0.15
N PHE A 84 -10.33 8.62 0.52
CA PHE A 84 -9.43 7.67 1.16
C PHE A 84 -10.05 6.28 1.24
N TYR A 85 -9.19 5.28 1.48
CA TYR A 85 -9.60 3.89 1.69
C TYR A 85 -8.63 3.18 2.61
N TRP A 86 -9.12 2.17 3.30
CA TRP A 86 -8.32 1.31 4.17
C TRP A 86 -8.10 -0.04 3.52
N VAL A 87 -6.90 -0.59 3.69
CA VAL A 87 -6.54 -1.94 3.23
C VAL A 87 -5.77 -2.67 4.32
N TYR A 88 -5.84 -4.01 4.29
CA TYR A 88 -4.86 -4.85 4.96
C TYR A 88 -3.81 -5.25 3.92
N ALA A 89 -2.60 -4.77 4.10
CA ALA A 89 -1.52 -4.94 3.13
C ALA A 89 -0.52 -5.99 3.59
N THR A 90 -0.05 -6.80 2.64
CA THR A 90 1.08 -7.71 2.85
C THR A 90 2.11 -7.40 1.77
N VAL A 91 3.35 -7.12 2.19
CA VAL A 91 4.43 -6.73 1.31
C VAL A 91 5.52 -7.79 1.34
N TYR A 92 5.85 -8.32 0.17
CA TYR A 92 6.82 -9.40 -0.01
C TYR A 92 8.08 -8.85 -0.68
N PRO A 93 9.27 -9.09 -0.10
CA PRO A 93 10.50 -8.83 -0.83
C PRO A 93 10.69 -9.89 -1.90
N MET A 94 11.08 -9.47 -3.10
CA MET A 94 11.38 -10.34 -4.23
C MET A 94 12.73 -9.97 -4.81
N TYR A 95 13.54 -10.98 -5.13
CA TYR A 95 14.84 -10.75 -5.74
C TYR A 95 14.87 -11.41 -7.11
N ASP A 96 15.11 -10.60 -8.13
CA ASP A 96 15.23 -11.08 -9.50
C ASP A 96 16.70 -11.47 -9.75
N THR A 97 16.95 -12.78 -9.82
CA THR A 97 18.31 -13.31 -10.00
C THR A 97 18.86 -13.05 -11.39
N GLU A 98 18.00 -12.85 -12.39
CA GLU A 98 18.45 -12.57 -13.76
C GLU A 98 18.96 -11.14 -13.90
N THR A 99 18.27 -10.17 -13.31
CA THR A 99 18.65 -8.76 -13.37
C THR A 99 19.44 -8.30 -12.15
N ASN A 100 19.51 -9.14 -11.12
CA ASN A 100 20.15 -8.81 -9.83
C ASN A 100 19.47 -7.63 -9.14
N GLU A 101 18.15 -7.52 -9.28
CA GLU A 101 17.38 -6.41 -8.73
C GLU A 101 16.47 -6.85 -7.59
N GLN A 102 16.41 -6.03 -6.53
CA GLN A 102 15.43 -6.17 -5.45
C GLN A 102 14.14 -5.47 -5.85
N LYS A 103 13.02 -6.20 -5.71
CA LYS A 103 11.67 -5.66 -5.97
C LYS A 103 10.76 -6.00 -4.79
N TYR A 104 9.61 -5.33 -4.71
CA TYR A 104 8.63 -5.56 -3.66
C TYR A 104 7.26 -5.75 -4.28
N LEU A 105 6.55 -6.78 -3.82
CA LEU A 105 5.18 -7.07 -4.24
C LEU A 105 4.25 -6.79 -3.07
N SER A 106 3.25 -5.95 -3.28
CA SER A 106 2.23 -5.64 -2.28
C SER A 106 0.89 -6.21 -2.70
N CYS A 107 0.27 -6.96 -1.79
CA CYS A 107 -1.08 -7.50 -1.97
C CYS A 107 -1.96 -6.94 -0.87
N ARG A 108 -3.14 -6.41 -1.25
CA ARG A 108 -4.02 -5.70 -0.32
C ARG A 108 -5.44 -6.20 -0.45
N ARG A 109 -6.10 -6.42 0.68
CA ARG A 109 -7.49 -6.84 0.76
C ARG A 109 -8.29 -5.92 1.67
N LYS A 110 -9.62 -6.09 1.63
CA LYS A 110 -10.54 -5.35 2.50
C LYS A 110 -10.33 -5.75 3.96
N PRO A 111 -10.08 -4.79 4.87
CA PRO A 111 -10.11 -5.05 6.31
C PRO A 111 -11.55 -5.00 6.83
N SER A 112 -11.78 -5.58 8.02
CA SER A 112 -13.07 -5.43 8.68
C SER A 112 -13.20 -4.05 9.33
N ILE A 113 -14.44 -3.65 9.65
CA ILE A 113 -14.71 -2.39 10.36
C ILE A 113 -14.00 -2.37 11.71
N GLN A 114 -14.00 -3.51 12.42
CA GLN A 114 -13.35 -3.61 13.71
C GLN A 114 -11.83 -3.47 13.59
N GLU A 115 -11.23 -4.08 12.58
CA GLU A 115 -9.80 -3.96 12.32
C GLU A 115 -9.40 -2.52 12.01
N ILE A 116 -10.23 -1.81 11.23
CA ILE A 116 -9.99 -0.38 10.93
C ILE A 116 -10.01 0.45 12.21
N LYS A 117 -11.00 0.23 13.09
CA LYS A 117 -11.10 0.95 14.37
C LYS A 117 -9.86 0.74 15.22
N GLU A 118 -9.41 -0.49 15.34
CA GLU A 118 -8.22 -0.84 16.11
C GLU A 118 -6.96 -0.17 15.54
N ALA A 119 -6.82 -0.17 14.22
CA ALA A 119 -5.70 0.49 13.56
C ALA A 119 -5.72 2.00 13.79
N GLN A 120 -6.90 2.63 13.68
CA GLN A 120 -7.05 4.07 13.93
C GLN A 120 -6.63 4.45 15.34
N GLU A 121 -7.06 3.68 16.33
CA GLU A 121 -6.71 3.93 17.74
C GLU A 121 -5.19 3.79 17.96
N LEU A 122 -4.59 2.73 17.41
CA LEU A 122 -3.16 2.51 17.53
C LEU A 122 -2.37 3.65 16.86
N TYR A 123 -2.76 4.04 15.66
CA TYR A 123 -2.00 5.04 14.88
C TYR A 123 -2.06 6.44 15.48
N LYS A 124 -3.13 6.77 16.20
CA LYS A 124 -3.19 8.04 16.94
C LYS A 124 -2.10 8.15 17.99
N THR A 125 -1.68 7.03 18.58
CA THR A 125 -0.65 7.01 19.61
C THR A 125 0.76 7.07 19.04
N LEU A 126 0.94 6.86 17.73
CA LEU A 126 2.25 6.78 17.08
C LEU A 126 2.69 8.08 16.40
N ASN A 127 1.82 9.06 16.36
CA ASN A 127 2.13 10.37 15.76
C ASN A 127 2.54 11.40 16.81
#